data_2bf9a0b26ad690e4439749ef25b044a8
#
_entry.id   2bf9a0b26ad690e4439749ef25b044a8
#
_cell.length_a   1.000
_cell.length_b   1.000
_cell.length_c   1.000
_cell.angle_alpha   90.00
_cell.angle_beta   90.00
_cell.angle_gamma   90.00
#
_symmetry.space_group_name_H-M   'P 1'
#
loop_
_entity.id
_entity.type
_entity.pdbx_description
1 polymer ?
#
loop_
_entity_poly.entity_id
_entity_poly.type
_entity_poly.pdbx_seq_one_letter_code
_entity_poly.pdbx_strand_id
1 'polypeptide(L)'
;MALRAILSVLLLAHLSVTTPTPKHKKEKPAAFFLAGDSTTAVQSAGGGGWGNGFLATLQPPAYGVNKGHNGATTVSFVKGGDWATVLNLVKNATDAYNVFVTIQFGHNDQKPANNVSIAQFKTNLASLASDVQELGATPLLFTSLSRRNFNGAQLIQDLGDVVNATREVAAASHIKLIDLNAASRTYVQAIGSAEADKYNLVAGDRTHLNAHGSDVFGRIVADLILKSDKSLSRWIGRNATLSHLIAEGVYA
;
A
#
# COMPACT_ATOMS: atom_id res chain seq x y z
N MET A 1 -9.08 46.52 -83.63
CA MET A 1 -9.77 45.46 -82.89
C MET A 1 -8.94 45.11 -81.64
N ALA A 2 -9.32 45.57 -80.50
CA ALA A 2 -8.60 45.36 -79.24
C ALA A 2 -9.35 44.32 -78.40
N LEU A 3 -8.69 43.17 -78.13
CA LEU A 3 -9.22 42.08 -77.35
C LEU A 3 -8.89 42.34 -75.85
N ARG A 4 -9.90 42.56 -75.02
CA ARG A 4 -9.77 42.74 -73.57
C ARG A 4 -9.83 41.33 -72.92
N ALA A 5 -8.74 40.90 -72.31
CA ALA A 5 -8.70 39.73 -71.44
C ALA A 5 -9.20 40.07 -70.05
N ILE A 6 -10.25 39.42 -69.59
CA ILE A 6 -10.77 39.47 -68.22
C ILE A 6 -10.07 38.43 -67.36
N LEU A 7 -9.31 38.94 -66.40
CA LEU A 7 -8.61 38.05 -65.40
C LEU A 7 -9.54 37.84 -64.19
N SER A 8 -10.11 36.67 -64.08
CA SER A 8 -10.92 36.28 -62.91
C SER A 8 -10.01 35.77 -61.79
N VAL A 9 -9.91 36.51 -60.70
CA VAL A 9 -9.20 36.09 -59.46
C VAL A 9 -10.15 35.26 -58.62
N LEU A 10 -9.89 33.96 -58.52
CA LEU A 10 -10.58 33.09 -57.56
C LEU A 10 -9.96 33.28 -56.17
N LEU A 11 -10.75 33.84 -55.26
CA LEU A 11 -10.40 33.95 -53.85
C LEU A 11 -10.73 32.62 -53.14
N LEU A 12 -9.73 31.78 -52.85
CA LEU A 12 -9.89 30.56 -52.02
C LEU A 12 -9.94 30.97 -50.54
N ALA A 13 -11.14 30.96 -49.96
CA ALA A 13 -11.31 31.09 -48.53
C ALA A 13 -10.87 29.79 -47.82
N HIS A 14 -9.75 29.81 -47.09
CA HIS A 14 -9.32 28.71 -46.24
C HIS A 14 -10.16 28.71 -44.97
N LEU A 15 -11.15 27.82 -44.87
CA LEU A 15 -11.84 27.52 -43.62
C LEU A 15 -10.87 26.76 -42.70
N SER A 16 -10.32 27.45 -41.69
CA SER A 16 -9.57 26.84 -40.63
C SER A 16 -10.53 26.07 -39.69
N VAL A 17 -10.59 24.75 -39.86
CA VAL A 17 -11.31 23.87 -38.92
C VAL A 17 -10.46 23.74 -37.65
N THR A 18 -10.82 24.52 -36.62
CA THR A 18 -10.24 24.35 -35.29
C THR A 18 -10.83 23.08 -34.67
N THR A 19 -10.09 21.96 -34.71
CA THR A 19 -10.44 20.77 -33.94
C THR A 19 -10.32 21.11 -32.45
N PRO A 20 -11.36 20.88 -31.63
CA PRO A 20 -11.27 21.11 -30.20
C PRO A 20 -10.19 20.20 -29.60
N THR A 21 -9.21 20.79 -28.95
CA THR A 21 -8.18 20.07 -28.22
C THR A 21 -8.87 19.22 -27.14
N PRO A 22 -8.64 17.90 -27.05
CA PRO A 22 -9.25 17.08 -26.03
C PRO A 22 -8.87 17.64 -24.65
N LYS A 23 -9.86 18.03 -23.86
CA LYS A 23 -9.65 18.40 -22.45
C LYS A 23 -9.07 17.18 -21.76
N HIS A 24 -7.77 17.17 -21.48
CA HIS A 24 -7.16 16.18 -20.63
C HIS A 24 -7.90 16.20 -19.29
N LYS A 25 -8.67 15.13 -19.00
CA LYS A 25 -9.30 14.96 -17.70
C LYS A 25 -8.17 14.94 -16.67
N LYS A 26 -8.15 15.93 -15.76
CA LYS A 26 -7.11 16.01 -14.73
C LYS A 26 -7.14 14.72 -13.93
N GLU A 27 -6.01 14.02 -13.87
CA GLU A 27 -5.88 12.78 -13.12
C GLU A 27 -6.20 13.01 -11.64
N LYS A 28 -7.08 12.20 -11.07
CA LYS A 28 -7.40 12.29 -9.65
C LYS A 28 -6.15 11.92 -8.83
N PRO A 29 -5.82 12.67 -7.76
CA PRO A 29 -4.75 12.27 -6.86
C PRO A 29 -5.06 10.96 -6.14
N ALA A 30 -4.04 10.31 -5.60
CA ALA A 30 -4.20 9.09 -4.82
C ALA A 30 -4.60 9.40 -3.37
N ALA A 31 -5.49 8.57 -2.80
CA ALA A 31 -5.75 8.52 -1.37
C ALA A 31 -5.52 7.09 -0.86
N PHE A 32 -4.84 6.94 0.28
CA PHE A 32 -4.53 5.64 0.87
C PHE A 32 -5.17 5.50 2.25
N PHE A 33 -6.00 4.48 2.43
CA PHE A 33 -6.55 4.12 3.74
C PHE A 33 -5.97 2.79 4.17
N LEU A 34 -5.30 2.78 5.34
CA LEU A 34 -4.56 1.62 5.81
C LEU A 34 -5.39 0.86 6.83
N ALA A 35 -5.82 -0.35 6.48
CA ALA A 35 -6.47 -1.30 7.38
C ALA A 35 -5.46 -2.38 7.78
N GLY A 36 -5.39 -2.70 9.07
CA GLY A 36 -4.47 -3.71 9.56
C GLY A 36 -4.40 -3.82 11.07
N ASP A 37 -3.48 -4.63 11.52
CA ASP A 37 -3.18 -4.84 12.94
C ASP A 37 -2.12 -3.85 13.48
N SER A 38 -1.51 -4.18 14.62
CA SER A 38 -0.47 -3.36 15.26
C SER A 38 0.77 -3.13 14.40
N THR A 39 1.04 -3.98 13.40
CA THR A 39 2.20 -3.83 12.50
C THR A 39 1.92 -2.85 11.34
N THR A 40 0.68 -2.39 11.20
CA THR A 40 0.28 -1.27 10.34
C THR A 40 0.07 0.00 11.16
N ALA A 41 -0.39 -0.12 12.42
CA ALA A 41 -0.83 0.96 13.29
C ALA A 41 0.24 2.03 13.58
N VAL A 42 -0.23 3.15 14.12
CA VAL A 42 0.60 4.24 14.65
C VAL A 42 1.39 3.74 15.86
N GLN A 43 2.60 4.28 16.07
CA GLN A 43 3.41 3.99 17.26
C GLN A 43 2.64 4.36 18.54
N SER A 44 2.55 3.39 19.43
CA SER A 44 1.85 3.50 20.71
C SER A 44 2.36 2.41 21.66
N ALA A 45 1.91 2.41 22.91
CA ALA A 45 2.21 1.32 23.82
C ALA A 45 1.67 -0.01 23.25
N GLY A 46 2.55 -0.98 23.04
CA GLY A 46 2.20 -2.31 22.52
C GLY A 46 1.83 -2.37 21.02
N GLY A 47 2.19 -1.35 20.24
CA GLY A 47 1.96 -1.35 18.80
C GLY A 47 2.76 -0.28 18.07
N GLY A 48 2.96 -0.51 16.80
CA GLY A 48 3.69 0.40 15.91
C GLY A 48 4.17 -0.33 14.68
N GLY A 49 3.76 0.16 13.53
CA GLY A 49 4.02 -0.48 12.25
C GLY A 49 4.57 0.46 11.19
N TRP A 50 4.55 -0.01 9.97
CA TRP A 50 5.06 0.68 8.79
C TRP A 50 4.14 1.81 8.27
N GLY A 51 2.87 1.85 8.73
CA GLY A 51 1.84 2.64 8.08
C GLY A 51 2.13 4.14 8.02
N ASN A 52 2.56 4.75 9.13
CA ASN A 52 2.86 6.19 9.16
C ASN A 52 4.12 6.53 8.35
N GLY A 53 5.14 5.68 8.36
CA GLY A 53 6.32 5.85 7.52
C GLY A 53 5.98 5.80 6.03
N PHE A 54 5.05 4.93 5.61
CA PHE A 54 4.53 4.94 4.25
C PHE A 54 3.77 6.24 3.94
N LEU A 55 2.83 6.64 4.81
CA LEU A 55 2.05 7.85 4.59
C LEU A 55 2.91 9.12 4.51
N ALA A 56 4.04 9.16 5.21
CA ALA A 56 5.01 10.25 5.13
C ALA A 56 5.68 10.36 3.74
N THR A 57 5.61 9.33 2.89
CA THR A 57 6.13 9.38 1.52
C THR A 57 5.17 10.05 0.53
N LEU A 58 3.92 10.28 0.90
CA LEU A 58 2.91 10.82 -0.01
C LEU A 58 3.18 12.28 -0.36
N GLN A 59 2.99 12.61 -1.64
CA GLN A 59 3.18 13.96 -2.18
C GLN A 59 1.82 14.65 -2.34
N PRO A 60 1.62 15.84 -1.78
CA PRO A 60 0.36 16.58 -1.96
C PRO A 60 0.00 16.78 -3.44
N PRO A 61 -1.29 16.70 -3.78
CA PRO A 61 -2.47 16.57 -2.91
C PRO A 61 -2.84 15.11 -2.55
N ALA A 62 -1.97 14.12 -2.83
CA ALA A 62 -2.20 12.77 -2.31
C ALA A 62 -2.11 12.77 -0.77
N TYR A 63 -2.92 11.95 -0.13
CA TYR A 63 -2.97 11.82 1.33
C TYR A 63 -3.36 10.41 1.75
N GLY A 64 -3.32 10.16 3.04
CA GLY A 64 -3.80 8.90 3.58
C GLY A 64 -4.12 8.95 5.07
N VAL A 65 -4.80 7.91 5.55
CA VAL A 65 -5.18 7.75 6.95
C VAL A 65 -4.82 6.35 7.41
N ASN A 66 -4.07 6.25 8.50
CA ASN A 66 -3.75 4.97 9.12
C ASN A 66 -4.86 4.59 10.11
N LYS A 67 -5.54 3.48 9.83
CA LYS A 67 -6.58 2.87 10.66
C LYS A 67 -6.15 1.52 11.23
N GLY A 68 -4.85 1.21 11.22
CA GLY A 68 -4.33 0.03 11.91
C GLY A 68 -4.70 0.05 13.39
N HIS A 69 -5.10 -1.11 13.94
CA HIS A 69 -5.57 -1.26 15.30
C HIS A 69 -4.77 -2.34 16.04
N ASN A 70 -4.19 -1.97 17.19
CA ASN A 70 -3.37 -2.89 17.96
C ASN A 70 -4.15 -4.13 18.40
N GLY A 71 -3.57 -5.30 18.14
CA GLY A 71 -4.18 -6.58 18.53
C GLY A 71 -5.31 -7.07 17.61
N ALA A 72 -5.69 -6.30 16.59
CA ALA A 72 -6.80 -6.68 15.71
C ALA A 72 -6.51 -7.96 14.92
N THR A 73 -7.54 -8.78 14.79
CA THR A 73 -7.68 -9.84 13.81
C THR A 73 -8.60 -9.37 12.68
N THR A 74 -8.66 -10.08 11.57
CA THR A 74 -9.67 -9.83 10.52
C THR A 74 -11.10 -9.85 11.06
N VAL A 75 -11.37 -10.66 12.09
CA VAL A 75 -12.70 -10.74 12.75
C VAL A 75 -12.95 -9.55 13.65
N SER A 76 -12.02 -9.24 14.57
CA SER A 76 -12.22 -8.17 15.56
C SER A 76 -12.26 -6.79 14.93
N PHE A 77 -11.49 -6.57 13.85
CA PHE A 77 -11.45 -5.31 13.10
C PHE A 77 -12.82 -4.98 12.48
N VAL A 78 -13.54 -5.99 11.98
CA VAL A 78 -14.92 -5.81 11.48
C VAL A 78 -15.90 -5.60 12.63
N LYS A 79 -15.88 -6.50 13.63
CA LYS A 79 -16.81 -6.46 14.76
C LYS A 79 -16.66 -5.19 15.62
N GLY A 80 -15.45 -4.66 15.74
CA GLY A 80 -15.15 -3.45 16.51
C GLY A 80 -15.53 -2.15 15.80
N GLY A 81 -15.96 -2.20 14.53
CA GLY A 81 -16.36 -1.01 13.77
C GLY A 81 -15.22 -0.29 13.04
N ASP A 82 -13.97 -0.75 13.18
CA ASP A 82 -12.83 -0.17 12.49
C ASP A 82 -12.98 -0.27 10.96
N TRP A 83 -13.46 -1.43 10.48
CA TRP A 83 -13.73 -1.64 9.08
C TRP A 83 -14.80 -0.70 8.53
N ALA A 84 -15.90 -0.51 9.25
CA ALA A 84 -16.93 0.45 8.88
C ALA A 84 -16.37 1.89 8.78
N THR A 85 -15.45 2.24 9.66
CA THR A 85 -14.73 3.54 9.60
C THR A 85 -13.90 3.66 8.32
N VAL A 86 -13.16 2.60 7.93
CA VAL A 86 -12.40 2.58 6.66
C VAL A 86 -13.34 2.75 5.46
N LEU A 87 -14.43 1.98 5.38
CA LEU A 87 -15.39 2.08 4.27
C LEU A 87 -16.04 3.47 4.17
N ASN A 88 -16.30 4.13 5.30
CA ASN A 88 -16.80 5.51 5.30
C ASN A 88 -15.76 6.51 4.73
N LEU A 89 -14.47 6.34 5.05
CA LEU A 89 -13.40 7.14 4.43
C LEU A 89 -13.34 6.91 2.92
N VAL A 90 -13.47 5.66 2.46
CA VAL A 90 -13.51 5.32 1.03
C VAL A 90 -14.66 6.03 0.34
N LYS A 91 -15.90 5.89 0.85
CA LYS A 91 -17.10 6.53 0.29
C LYS A 91 -16.94 8.04 0.13
N ASN A 92 -16.35 8.70 1.11
CA ASN A 92 -16.17 10.16 1.11
C ASN A 92 -15.05 10.64 0.18
N ALA A 93 -14.16 9.75 -0.27
CA ALA A 93 -12.98 10.11 -1.06
C ALA A 93 -13.11 9.76 -2.57
N THR A 94 -13.90 8.78 -2.96
CA THR A 94 -13.93 8.24 -4.33
C THR A 94 -14.32 9.24 -5.41
N ASP A 95 -15.07 10.29 -5.08
CA ASP A 95 -15.41 11.34 -6.05
C ASP A 95 -14.22 12.21 -6.44
N ALA A 96 -13.31 12.48 -5.51
CA ALA A 96 -12.18 13.39 -5.70
C ALA A 96 -10.83 12.69 -5.91
N TYR A 97 -10.70 11.42 -5.49
CA TYR A 97 -9.43 10.68 -5.46
C TYR A 97 -9.55 9.30 -6.12
N ASN A 98 -8.41 8.81 -6.62
CA ASN A 98 -8.21 7.39 -6.85
C ASN A 98 -7.87 6.76 -5.50
N VAL A 99 -8.80 5.99 -4.96
CA VAL A 99 -8.70 5.47 -3.58
C VAL A 99 -8.09 4.08 -3.58
N PHE A 100 -7.11 3.88 -2.70
CA PHE A 100 -6.45 2.60 -2.42
C PHE A 100 -6.65 2.23 -0.96
N VAL A 101 -7.01 0.98 -0.69
CA VAL A 101 -7.10 0.45 0.68
C VAL A 101 -6.09 -0.67 0.83
N THR A 102 -5.11 -0.48 1.73
CA THR A 102 -4.18 -1.56 2.10
C THR A 102 -4.84 -2.43 3.16
N ILE A 103 -4.73 -3.74 3.03
CA ILE A 103 -5.30 -4.72 3.95
C ILE A 103 -4.18 -5.67 4.40
N GLN A 104 -3.71 -5.51 5.65
CA GLN A 104 -2.64 -6.30 6.22
C GLN A 104 -3.02 -6.85 7.59
N PHE A 105 -3.20 -8.16 7.69
CA PHE A 105 -3.50 -8.89 8.92
C PHE A 105 -2.67 -10.19 8.99
N GLY A 106 -2.83 -10.96 10.06
CA GLY A 106 -2.26 -12.30 10.22
C GLY A 106 -1.52 -12.53 11.52
N HIS A 107 -0.81 -11.51 12.06
CA HIS A 107 -0.05 -11.65 13.31
C HIS A 107 -0.92 -12.10 14.48
N ASN A 108 -2.16 -11.63 14.53
CA ASN A 108 -3.11 -11.96 15.59
C ASN A 108 -4.05 -13.10 15.17
N ASP A 109 -4.44 -13.18 13.89
CA ASP A 109 -5.32 -14.22 13.37
C ASP A 109 -4.73 -15.62 13.61
N GLN A 110 -3.43 -15.80 13.42
CA GLN A 110 -2.75 -17.08 13.65
C GLN A 110 -2.63 -17.51 15.13
N LYS A 111 -2.91 -16.59 16.10
CA LYS A 111 -2.83 -16.95 17.52
C LYS A 111 -3.99 -17.88 17.89
N PRO A 112 -3.75 -19.06 18.47
CA PRO A 112 -4.82 -20.02 18.81
C PRO A 112 -5.92 -19.39 19.68
N ALA A 113 -5.55 -18.47 20.59
CA ALA A 113 -6.49 -17.81 21.48
C ALA A 113 -7.55 -16.96 20.73
N ASN A 114 -7.28 -16.54 19.50
CA ASN A 114 -8.22 -15.74 18.71
C ASN A 114 -9.18 -16.60 17.87
N ASN A 115 -8.96 -17.93 17.83
CA ASN A 115 -9.83 -18.90 17.18
C ASN A 115 -10.22 -18.52 15.73
N VAL A 116 -9.27 -18.03 14.94
CA VAL A 116 -9.42 -17.75 13.51
C VAL A 116 -8.70 -18.83 12.72
N SER A 117 -9.45 -19.73 12.08
CA SER A 117 -8.85 -20.74 11.22
C SER A 117 -8.28 -20.10 9.94
N ILE A 118 -7.33 -20.77 9.28
CA ILE A 118 -6.79 -20.32 7.99
C ILE A 118 -7.89 -20.19 6.93
N ALA A 119 -8.88 -21.08 6.93
CA ALA A 119 -10.04 -20.97 6.03
C ALA A 119 -10.84 -19.69 6.31
N GLN A 120 -11.14 -19.41 7.58
CA GLN A 120 -11.83 -18.19 7.98
C GLN A 120 -11.02 -16.93 7.65
N PHE A 121 -9.70 -16.95 7.87
CA PHE A 121 -8.80 -15.85 7.50
C PHE A 121 -8.87 -15.54 6.01
N LYS A 122 -8.82 -16.57 5.15
CA LYS A 122 -8.96 -16.41 3.69
C LYS A 122 -10.32 -15.79 3.32
N THR A 123 -11.41 -16.31 3.88
CA THR A 123 -12.76 -15.79 3.64
C THR A 123 -12.86 -14.32 4.06
N ASN A 124 -12.32 -13.98 5.22
CA ASN A 124 -12.34 -12.60 5.72
C ASN A 124 -11.55 -11.65 4.80
N LEU A 125 -10.34 -12.03 4.37
CA LEU A 125 -9.55 -11.20 3.45
C LEU A 125 -10.27 -10.98 2.11
N ALA A 126 -10.89 -12.02 1.56
CA ALA A 126 -11.66 -11.91 0.32
C ALA A 126 -12.85 -10.96 0.47
N SER A 127 -13.59 -11.06 1.60
CA SER A 127 -14.72 -10.18 1.91
C SER A 127 -14.27 -8.71 2.05
N LEU A 128 -13.22 -8.45 2.84
CA LEU A 128 -12.68 -7.09 3.02
C LEU A 128 -12.29 -6.47 1.67
N ALA A 129 -11.69 -7.25 0.78
CA ALA A 129 -11.30 -6.75 -0.54
C ALA A 129 -12.50 -6.51 -1.45
N SER A 130 -13.54 -7.38 -1.41
CA SER A 130 -14.79 -7.19 -2.15
C SER A 130 -15.49 -5.91 -1.73
N ASP A 131 -15.63 -5.65 -0.43
CA ASP A 131 -16.27 -4.44 0.09
C ASP A 131 -15.59 -3.16 -0.45
N VAL A 132 -14.27 -3.16 -0.59
CA VAL A 132 -13.50 -2.04 -1.16
C VAL A 132 -13.82 -1.88 -2.66
N GLN A 133 -13.86 -2.98 -3.42
CA GLN A 133 -14.15 -2.96 -4.86
C GLN A 133 -15.58 -2.47 -5.12
N GLU A 134 -16.56 -2.89 -4.31
CA GLU A 134 -17.97 -2.47 -4.42
C GLU A 134 -18.14 -0.96 -4.26
N LEU A 135 -17.22 -0.30 -3.53
CA LEU A 135 -17.18 1.16 -3.38
C LEU A 135 -16.38 1.87 -4.50
N GLY A 136 -15.92 1.14 -5.53
CA GLY A 136 -15.13 1.69 -6.63
C GLY A 136 -13.69 2.04 -6.26
N ALA A 137 -13.18 1.54 -5.14
CA ALA A 137 -11.79 1.71 -4.70
C ALA A 137 -10.93 0.47 -5.05
N THR A 138 -9.64 0.60 -4.94
CA THR A 138 -8.66 -0.46 -5.25
C THR A 138 -8.14 -1.10 -3.98
N PRO A 139 -8.49 -2.37 -3.68
CA PRO A 139 -7.87 -3.10 -2.58
C PRO A 139 -6.44 -3.51 -2.94
N LEU A 140 -5.55 -3.43 -1.97
CA LEU A 140 -4.18 -3.94 -2.02
C LEU A 140 -4.02 -4.93 -0.86
N LEU A 141 -3.87 -6.22 -1.16
CA LEU A 141 -3.59 -7.22 -0.14
C LEU A 141 -2.10 -7.25 0.18
N PHE A 142 -1.79 -7.14 1.45
CA PHE A 142 -0.42 -7.17 1.96
C PHE A 142 -0.16 -8.46 2.74
N THR A 143 0.93 -9.15 2.42
CA THR A 143 1.43 -10.19 3.33
C THR A 143 1.95 -9.56 4.61
N SER A 144 1.83 -10.28 5.73
CA SER A 144 2.21 -9.77 7.06
C SER A 144 3.68 -9.34 7.12
N LEU A 145 3.95 -8.19 7.74
CA LEU A 145 5.32 -7.73 8.02
C LEU A 145 6.11 -8.84 8.74
N SER A 146 7.36 -9.08 8.34
CA SER A 146 8.22 -10.05 9.02
C SER A 146 8.47 -9.66 10.47
N ARG A 147 8.43 -10.63 11.39
CA ARG A 147 9.08 -10.46 12.70
C ARG A 147 10.60 -10.51 12.54
N ARG A 148 11.30 -9.98 13.54
CA ARG A 148 12.76 -9.97 13.61
C ARG A 148 13.30 -11.04 14.56
N ASN A 149 12.67 -12.24 14.53
CA ASN A 149 13.06 -13.40 15.32
C ASN A 149 14.14 -14.19 14.60
N PHE A 150 15.27 -14.41 15.27
CA PHE A 150 16.37 -15.19 14.74
C PHE A 150 16.65 -16.45 15.58
N ASN A 151 17.08 -17.50 14.90
CA ASN A 151 17.74 -18.66 15.50
C ASN A 151 19.18 -18.69 14.97
N GLY A 152 20.13 -18.30 15.82
CA GLY A 152 21.50 -18.02 15.36
C GLY A 152 21.50 -16.92 14.30
N ALA A 153 22.05 -17.19 13.13
CA ALA A 153 22.11 -16.25 12.01
C ALA A 153 20.88 -16.30 11.09
N GLN A 154 19.94 -17.22 11.34
CA GLN A 154 18.80 -17.45 10.44
C GLN A 154 17.52 -16.79 10.96
N LEU A 155 16.89 -15.97 10.12
CA LEU A 155 15.59 -15.37 10.39
C LEU A 155 14.48 -16.43 10.35
N ILE A 156 13.71 -16.54 11.42
CA ILE A 156 12.61 -17.51 11.54
C ILE A 156 11.43 -17.07 10.66
N GLN A 157 10.78 -18.04 9.98
CA GLN A 157 9.51 -17.83 9.29
C GLN A 157 8.37 -18.32 10.19
N ASP A 158 7.86 -17.43 11.01
CA ASP A 158 6.80 -17.71 11.98
C ASP A 158 5.40 -17.22 11.54
N LEU A 159 5.26 -16.76 10.28
CA LEU A 159 4.02 -16.27 9.67
C LEU A 159 3.65 -17.02 8.38
N GLY A 160 4.26 -18.19 8.11
CA GLY A 160 4.16 -18.89 6.83
C GLY A 160 2.73 -19.14 6.37
N ASP A 161 1.87 -19.64 7.25
CA ASP A 161 0.50 -20.04 6.90
C ASP A 161 -0.36 -18.84 6.51
N VAL A 162 -0.34 -17.75 7.28
CA VAL A 162 -1.12 -16.52 6.97
C VAL A 162 -0.55 -15.80 5.75
N VAL A 163 0.76 -15.85 5.53
CA VAL A 163 1.40 -15.29 4.33
C VAL A 163 0.96 -16.05 3.08
N ASN A 164 1.01 -17.39 3.12
CA ASN A 164 0.55 -18.20 1.99
C ASN A 164 -0.94 -18.03 1.74
N ALA A 165 -1.76 -18.01 2.80
CA ALA A 165 -3.19 -17.75 2.69
C ALA A 165 -3.49 -16.39 2.01
N THR A 166 -2.73 -15.32 2.35
CA THR A 166 -2.89 -14.01 1.71
C THR A 166 -2.53 -14.06 0.23
N ARG A 167 -1.45 -14.74 -0.15
CA ARG A 167 -1.05 -14.95 -1.56
C ARG A 167 -2.13 -15.71 -2.35
N GLU A 168 -2.68 -16.77 -1.77
CA GLU A 168 -3.73 -17.58 -2.39
C GLU A 168 -5.01 -16.76 -2.62
N VAL A 169 -5.44 -15.95 -1.63
CA VAL A 169 -6.61 -15.06 -1.79
C VAL A 169 -6.36 -14.02 -2.87
N ALA A 170 -5.19 -13.39 -2.88
CA ALA A 170 -4.86 -12.39 -3.90
C ALA A 170 -4.91 -12.98 -5.31
N ALA A 171 -4.36 -14.19 -5.49
CA ALA A 171 -4.40 -14.89 -6.79
C ALA A 171 -5.81 -15.30 -7.19
N ALA A 172 -6.57 -15.92 -6.28
CA ALA A 172 -7.92 -16.42 -6.56
C ALA A 172 -8.93 -15.30 -6.85
N SER A 173 -8.78 -14.14 -6.20
CA SER A 173 -9.66 -12.98 -6.36
C SER A 173 -9.14 -11.93 -7.34
N HIS A 174 -8.01 -12.19 -8.01
CA HIS A 174 -7.35 -11.27 -8.93
C HIS A 174 -7.06 -9.88 -8.32
N ILE A 175 -6.70 -9.86 -7.02
CA ILE A 175 -6.40 -8.64 -6.28
C ILE A 175 -4.89 -8.42 -6.29
N LYS A 176 -4.46 -7.16 -6.41
CA LYS A 176 -3.05 -6.79 -6.38
C LYS A 176 -2.43 -7.18 -5.03
N LEU A 177 -1.40 -8.01 -5.07
CA LEU A 177 -0.61 -8.42 -3.91
C LEU A 177 0.61 -7.52 -3.75
N ILE A 178 0.86 -7.07 -2.54
CA ILE A 178 2.11 -6.44 -2.09
C ILE A 178 2.79 -7.41 -1.12
N ASP A 179 3.82 -8.09 -1.58
CA ASP A 179 4.51 -9.13 -0.78
C ASP A 179 5.51 -8.51 0.20
N LEU A 180 4.96 -7.83 1.22
CA LEU A 180 5.74 -7.17 2.26
C LEU A 180 6.54 -8.19 3.09
N ASN A 181 6.00 -9.39 3.33
CA ASN A 181 6.73 -10.43 4.07
C ASN A 181 8.01 -10.81 3.35
N ALA A 182 7.95 -11.12 2.06
CA ALA A 182 9.15 -11.48 1.31
C ALA A 182 10.20 -10.36 1.31
N ALA A 183 9.80 -9.12 1.04
CA ALA A 183 10.72 -7.98 1.01
C ALA A 183 11.33 -7.67 2.38
N SER A 184 10.50 -7.60 3.43
CA SER A 184 11.00 -7.34 4.79
C SER A 184 11.89 -8.47 5.32
N ARG A 185 11.58 -9.73 5.01
CA ARG A 185 12.44 -10.87 5.35
C ARG A 185 13.80 -10.80 4.68
N THR A 186 13.83 -10.49 3.40
CA THR A 186 15.09 -10.32 2.66
C THR A 186 15.97 -9.27 3.31
N TYR A 187 15.40 -8.10 3.60
CA TYR A 187 16.12 -7.01 4.24
C TYR A 187 16.58 -7.36 5.67
N VAL A 188 15.66 -7.86 6.51
CA VAL A 188 15.97 -8.22 7.91
C VAL A 188 17.03 -9.32 7.99
N GLN A 189 16.96 -10.34 7.10
CA GLN A 189 17.97 -11.40 7.04
C GLN A 189 19.34 -10.84 6.66
N ALA A 190 19.41 -9.91 5.73
CA ALA A 190 20.66 -9.34 5.24
C ALA A 190 21.37 -8.48 6.31
N ILE A 191 20.64 -7.64 7.03
CA ILE A 191 21.22 -6.80 8.10
C ILE A 191 21.57 -7.59 9.36
N GLY A 192 20.98 -8.76 9.59
CA GLY A 192 21.21 -9.62 10.75
C GLY A 192 20.48 -9.14 12.03
N SER A 193 20.53 -9.98 13.08
CA SER A 193 19.74 -9.78 14.29
C SER A 193 20.11 -8.50 15.06
N ALA A 194 21.37 -8.16 15.18
CA ALA A 194 21.84 -7.00 15.95
C ALA A 194 21.33 -5.67 15.35
N GLU A 195 21.42 -5.53 14.03
CA GLU A 195 20.91 -4.34 13.33
C GLU A 195 19.37 -4.34 13.31
N ALA A 196 18.75 -5.49 13.11
CA ALA A 196 17.28 -5.63 13.10
C ALA A 196 16.64 -5.26 14.46
N ASP A 197 17.32 -5.55 15.58
CA ASP A 197 16.82 -5.21 16.92
C ASP A 197 16.78 -3.69 17.17
N LYS A 198 17.53 -2.87 16.41
CA LYS A 198 17.45 -1.40 16.49
C LYS A 198 16.12 -0.83 16.00
N TYR A 199 15.33 -1.60 15.24
CA TYR A 199 13.99 -1.21 14.80
C TYR A 199 12.89 -1.60 15.79
N ASN A 200 13.21 -2.29 16.88
CA ASN A 200 12.24 -2.72 17.87
C ASN A 200 11.56 -1.52 18.55
N LEU A 201 10.25 -1.59 18.75
CA LEU A 201 9.49 -0.56 19.45
C LEU A 201 10.05 -0.31 20.86
N VAL A 202 10.32 -1.40 21.57
CA VAL A 202 11.03 -1.46 22.85
C VAL A 202 12.00 -2.64 22.85
N ALA A 203 12.94 -2.67 23.78
CA ALA A 203 13.89 -3.75 23.87
C ALA A 203 13.18 -5.14 23.90
N GLY A 204 13.58 -6.03 23.00
CA GLY A 204 13.02 -7.38 22.85
C GLY A 204 11.69 -7.50 22.09
N ASP A 205 11.05 -6.40 21.73
CA ASP A 205 9.84 -6.43 20.90
C ASP A 205 10.20 -6.58 19.42
N ARG A 206 10.37 -7.77 18.98
CA ARG A 206 10.76 -8.12 17.60
C ARG A 206 9.58 -8.13 16.61
N THR A 207 8.41 -7.69 17.04
CA THR A 207 7.20 -7.58 16.20
C THR A 207 6.93 -6.14 15.77
N HIS A 208 6.88 -5.23 16.73
CA HIS A 208 6.51 -3.83 16.49
C HIS A 208 7.74 -2.96 16.18
N LEU A 209 7.52 -1.93 15.40
CA LEU A 209 8.54 -0.99 14.94
C LEU A 209 8.54 0.27 15.80
N ASN A 210 9.72 0.81 16.09
CA ASN A 210 9.86 2.18 16.56
C ASN A 210 9.65 3.19 15.40
N ALA A 211 9.76 4.49 15.66
CA ALA A 211 9.57 5.52 14.65
C ALA A 211 10.52 5.36 13.45
N HIS A 212 11.81 5.13 13.72
CA HIS A 212 12.79 4.90 12.65
C HIS A 212 12.50 3.63 11.83
N GLY A 213 12.13 2.53 12.49
CA GLY A 213 11.68 1.32 11.81
C GLY A 213 10.43 1.58 10.96
N SER A 214 9.48 2.40 11.44
CA SER A 214 8.32 2.81 10.64
C SER A 214 8.74 3.48 9.33
N ASP A 215 9.72 4.38 9.36
CA ASP A 215 10.21 5.08 8.16
C ASP A 215 10.87 4.13 7.17
N VAL A 216 11.75 3.24 7.66
CA VAL A 216 12.46 2.27 6.82
C VAL A 216 11.51 1.26 6.18
N PHE A 217 10.63 0.63 6.97
CA PHE A 217 9.67 -0.35 6.44
C PHE A 217 8.54 0.32 5.65
N GLY A 218 8.19 1.56 5.98
CA GLY A 218 7.32 2.41 5.15
C GLY A 218 7.93 2.70 3.78
N ARG A 219 9.25 2.86 3.67
CA ARG A 219 9.95 2.98 2.39
C ARG A 219 9.89 1.67 1.60
N ILE A 220 10.08 0.52 2.23
CA ILE A 220 9.90 -0.78 1.58
C ILE A 220 8.49 -0.88 0.97
N VAL A 221 7.46 -0.50 1.72
CA VAL A 221 6.08 -0.48 1.23
C VAL A 221 5.92 0.45 0.03
N ALA A 222 6.44 1.67 0.11
CA ALA A 222 6.36 2.63 -0.98
C ALA A 222 7.04 2.12 -2.26
N ASP A 223 8.21 1.49 -2.14
CA ASP A 223 8.94 0.92 -3.26
C ASP A 223 8.20 -0.28 -3.89
N LEU A 224 7.59 -1.14 -3.08
CA LEU A 224 6.78 -2.25 -3.55
C LEU A 224 5.53 -1.77 -4.31
N ILE A 225 4.85 -0.75 -3.80
CA ILE A 225 3.69 -0.14 -4.47
C ILE A 225 4.14 0.46 -5.80
N LEU A 226 5.22 1.24 -5.84
CA LEU A 226 5.75 1.85 -7.07
C LEU A 226 6.23 0.79 -8.08
N LYS A 227 6.76 -0.34 -7.63
CA LYS A 227 7.11 -1.48 -8.49
C LYS A 227 5.87 -2.11 -9.10
N SER A 228 4.78 -2.21 -8.35
CA SER A 228 3.52 -2.81 -8.81
C SER A 228 2.68 -1.88 -9.66
N ASP A 229 2.81 -0.55 -9.45
CA ASP A 229 2.06 0.49 -10.17
C ASP A 229 2.89 1.76 -10.33
N LYS A 230 3.53 1.89 -11.49
CA LYS A 230 4.40 3.04 -11.80
C LYS A 230 3.62 4.36 -11.96
N SER A 231 2.30 4.32 -12.21
CA SER A 231 1.47 5.52 -12.33
C SER A 231 1.41 6.31 -11.02
N LEU A 232 1.62 5.63 -9.89
CA LEU A 232 1.64 6.24 -8.56
C LEU A 232 2.93 7.04 -8.25
N SER A 233 3.94 7.04 -9.14
CA SER A 233 5.20 7.77 -8.94
C SER A 233 5.04 9.29 -8.81
N ARG A 234 3.91 9.82 -9.23
CA ARG A 234 3.55 11.23 -9.03
C ARG A 234 3.09 11.53 -7.59
N TRP A 235 2.55 10.52 -6.93
CA TRP A 235 1.88 10.65 -5.62
C TRP A 235 2.68 10.05 -4.47
N ILE A 236 3.69 9.23 -4.78
CA ILE A 236 4.57 8.62 -3.79
C ILE A 236 5.99 9.10 -4.05
N GLY A 237 6.52 9.88 -3.12
CA GLY A 237 7.87 10.42 -3.19
C GLY A 237 8.94 9.34 -3.15
N ARG A 238 10.02 9.55 -3.87
CA ARG A 238 11.18 8.66 -3.88
C ARG A 238 12.19 9.10 -2.83
N ASN A 239 12.84 8.13 -2.22
CA ASN A 239 14.06 8.33 -1.44
C ASN A 239 15.11 7.33 -1.94
N ALA A 240 15.87 7.75 -2.96
CA ALA A 240 16.82 6.86 -3.63
C ALA A 240 17.91 6.33 -2.69
N THR A 241 18.37 7.16 -1.75
CA THR A 241 19.40 6.78 -0.77
C THR A 241 18.88 5.68 0.15
N LEU A 242 17.71 5.87 0.76
CA LEU A 242 17.11 4.88 1.66
C LEU A 242 16.75 3.59 0.92
N SER A 243 16.17 3.71 -0.28
CA SER A 243 15.83 2.55 -1.13
C SER A 243 17.09 1.76 -1.54
N HIS A 244 18.21 2.45 -1.79
CA HIS A 244 19.48 1.79 -2.12
C HIS A 244 20.05 1.02 -0.93
N LEU A 245 20.13 1.64 0.25
CA LEU A 245 20.60 0.96 1.47
C LEU A 245 19.76 -0.31 1.77
N ILE A 246 18.45 -0.20 1.64
CA ILE A 246 17.54 -1.35 1.82
C ILE A 246 17.83 -2.46 0.79
N ALA A 247 18.02 -2.09 -0.48
CA ALA A 247 18.28 -3.06 -1.56
C ALA A 247 19.63 -3.78 -1.40
N GLU A 248 20.66 -3.07 -0.89
CA GLU A 248 21.97 -3.64 -0.59
C GLU A 248 22.00 -4.43 0.74
N GLY A 249 20.90 -4.46 1.50
CA GLY A 249 20.87 -5.13 2.79
C GLY A 249 21.76 -4.48 3.85
N VAL A 250 21.90 -3.16 3.79
CA VAL A 250 22.62 -2.35 4.76
C VAL A 250 21.63 -1.71 5.72
N TYR A 251 21.98 -1.64 7.00
CA TYR A 251 21.14 -0.94 7.99
C TYR A 251 20.93 0.52 7.57
N ALA A 252 19.67 0.92 7.49
CA ALA A 252 19.25 2.19 6.92
C ALA A 252 18.50 3.04 7.93
#